data_36749743956159d0f555fcb1a6207b77
#
_entry.id   36749743956159d0f555fcb1a6207b77
#
_cell.length_a   1.000
_cell.length_b   1.000
_cell.length_c   1.000
_cell.angle_alpha   90.00
_cell.angle_beta   90.00
_cell.angle_gamma   90.00
#
_symmetry.space_group_name_H-M   'P 1'
#
loop_
_entity.id
_entity.type
_entity.pdbx_description
1 polymer ?
#
loop_
_entity_poly.entity_id
_entity_poly.type
_entity_poly.pdbx_seq_one_letter_code
_entity_poly.pdbx_strand_id
1 'polypeptide(L)'
;MTNTTTALISSWCYFCFCALASLAVHATASEAPQVRVFNTSFIGHRDSTGVESFRGIPFAQAPMGERRWRRPVPWQGDGGPYDATAFAPACMQTGSGLAWYHGMMRRVGVDPALMEGPVYSEDCLYLNIWTDLDAEGKRPVLIFIHGGSNTGGWSYEPNYHGESLVKRDVVVVTVAYRLGVFGWLSHPEMEARNLALYDLAMSLEWVYQHIGKFGGDPNRITVSGESSGATNALHLAVSPLSQGRVGGLIHQSGGWPLDDTPDRSEATARGIELARRALDGQTGLEALRQVPSERIMALAGEVYADFQLDPIEDPESLPVTLESMAASGSIAAIPMLIGTNADERLMYLKAGGTLDQLLQRRVAIAQQDDVRAYLSGAGDELAQRNQLGTALDFLCPSLELASLIEKNDGAAWVYRFDRVRPGFDAIGAYHGAELPYVFDRHDDWLPSSKVDDDLTAVILDYWTSFITKGRPRSDQGGPWPTWSSTQQTAVFNDGVSFKAHPDRELCRLLMDR
;
A
#
# COMPACT_ATOMS: atom_id res chain seq x y z
N MET A 1 29.34 -104.31 -5.98
CA MET A 1 29.05 -104.39 -7.43
C MET A 1 28.79 -102.96 -7.90
N THR A 2 29.50 -102.63 -8.96
CA THR A 2 29.33 -101.48 -9.88
C THR A 2 29.72 -100.11 -9.40
N ASN A 3 30.88 -99.77 -9.93
CA ASN A 3 31.44 -98.46 -10.20
C ASN A 3 30.49 -97.46 -10.79
N THR A 4 30.75 -96.17 -10.54
CA THR A 4 30.78 -95.18 -11.61
C THR A 4 31.55 -93.89 -11.19
N THR A 5 32.30 -93.51 -12.10
CA THR A 5 33.39 -92.58 -12.22
C THR A 5 32.98 -91.07 -12.06
N THR A 6 33.86 -90.33 -11.40
CA THR A 6 33.87 -88.89 -11.25
C THR A 6 34.36 -88.19 -12.49
N ALA A 7 33.72 -87.13 -12.98
CA ALA A 7 34.25 -86.17 -13.94
C ALA A 7 34.24 -84.75 -13.33
N LEU A 8 35.45 -84.20 -13.16
CA LEU A 8 35.70 -82.85 -12.78
C LEU A 8 35.51 -81.89 -14.01
N ILE A 9 34.65 -80.88 -13.89
CA ILE A 9 34.58 -79.77 -14.81
C ILE A 9 34.89 -78.50 -14.00
N SER A 10 36.05 -77.92 -14.30
CA SER A 10 36.47 -76.61 -13.79
C SER A 10 35.69 -75.51 -14.47
N SER A 11 34.95 -74.72 -13.71
CA SER A 11 34.24 -73.52 -14.21
C SER A 11 34.92 -72.28 -13.67
N TRP A 12 35.50 -71.49 -14.53
CA TRP A 12 36.05 -70.18 -14.21
C TRP A 12 34.93 -69.19 -14.14
N CYS A 13 34.63 -68.64 -12.95
CA CYS A 13 33.75 -67.49 -12.75
C CYS A 13 34.56 -66.20 -12.96
N TYR A 14 34.31 -65.49 -14.07
CA TYR A 14 34.69 -64.08 -14.24
C TYR A 14 33.81 -63.21 -13.31
N PHE A 15 34.44 -62.62 -12.30
CA PHE A 15 33.83 -61.54 -11.51
C PHE A 15 33.93 -60.24 -12.31
N CYS A 16 32.82 -59.78 -12.95
CA CYS A 16 32.67 -58.46 -13.44
C CYS A 16 32.37 -57.53 -12.25
N PHE A 17 33.36 -56.76 -11.80
CA PHE A 17 33.17 -55.60 -10.91
C PHE A 17 32.54 -54.46 -11.71
N CYS A 18 31.22 -54.30 -11.68
CA CYS A 18 30.56 -53.05 -12.07
C CYS A 18 30.79 -52.01 -10.97
N ALA A 19 31.75 -51.14 -11.12
CA ALA A 19 31.91 -49.95 -10.33
C ALA A 19 30.74 -48.98 -10.67
N LEU A 20 29.67 -48.95 -9.89
CA LEU A 20 28.66 -47.89 -9.88
C LEU A 20 29.32 -46.64 -9.32
N ALA A 21 29.80 -45.78 -10.20
CA ALA A 21 30.17 -44.42 -9.84
C ALA A 21 28.85 -43.68 -9.47
N SER A 22 28.54 -43.60 -8.16
CA SER A 22 27.51 -42.70 -7.65
C SER A 22 27.97 -41.27 -7.91
N LEU A 23 27.45 -40.64 -8.96
CA LEU A 23 27.51 -39.20 -9.14
C LEU A 23 26.62 -38.60 -8.02
N ALA A 24 27.25 -38.29 -6.90
CA ALA A 24 26.63 -37.40 -5.92
C ALA A 24 26.50 -36.03 -6.58
N VAL A 25 25.33 -35.71 -7.08
CA VAL A 25 24.97 -34.34 -7.42
C VAL A 25 24.98 -33.60 -6.09
N HIS A 26 26.08 -32.94 -5.78
CA HIS A 26 26.12 -31.94 -4.74
C HIS A 26 25.25 -30.80 -5.24
N ALA A 27 23.99 -30.75 -4.80
CA ALA A 27 23.23 -29.51 -4.84
C ALA A 27 24.04 -28.52 -3.99
N THR A 28 24.81 -27.67 -4.65
CA THR A 28 25.40 -26.50 -3.99
C THR A 28 24.24 -25.70 -3.47
N ALA A 29 24.08 -25.64 -2.15
CA ALA A 29 23.17 -24.68 -1.54
C ALA A 29 23.53 -23.33 -2.12
N SER A 30 22.61 -22.70 -2.84
CA SER A 30 22.80 -21.34 -3.36
C SER A 30 23.16 -20.46 -2.16
N GLU A 31 24.30 -19.76 -2.24
CA GLU A 31 24.64 -18.79 -1.19
C GLU A 31 23.48 -17.79 -1.04
N ALA A 32 23.19 -17.41 0.20
CA ALA A 32 22.18 -16.40 0.49
C ALA A 32 22.52 -15.11 -0.26
N PRO A 33 21.54 -14.46 -0.91
CA PRO A 33 21.80 -13.23 -1.66
C PRO A 33 22.31 -12.14 -0.71
N GLN A 34 23.33 -11.40 -1.16
CA GLN A 34 23.94 -10.34 -0.36
C GLN A 34 24.08 -9.06 -1.16
N VAL A 35 23.70 -7.94 -0.53
CA VAL A 35 23.85 -6.61 -1.11
C VAL A 35 24.53 -5.69 -0.11
N ARG A 36 25.57 -4.98 -0.53
CA ARG A 36 26.31 -4.06 0.33
C ARG A 36 25.86 -2.62 0.14
N VAL A 37 25.35 -2.01 1.22
CA VAL A 37 25.01 -0.59 1.30
C VAL A 37 25.77 0.03 2.47
N PHE A 38 26.40 1.18 2.25
CA PHE A 38 27.37 1.75 3.20
C PHE A 38 28.49 0.74 3.49
N ASN A 39 28.74 0.47 4.76
CA ASN A 39 29.67 -0.53 5.27
C ASN A 39 28.99 -1.85 5.72
N THR A 40 27.66 -1.97 5.52
CA THR A 40 26.84 -3.11 5.95
C THR A 40 26.51 -4.03 4.79
N SER A 41 26.62 -5.34 4.99
CA SER A 41 26.20 -6.38 4.04
C SER A 41 24.83 -6.93 4.45
N PHE A 42 23.78 -6.60 3.71
CA PHE A 42 22.45 -7.16 3.91
C PHE A 42 22.37 -8.57 3.35
N ILE A 43 22.02 -9.53 4.20
CA ILE A 43 21.83 -10.94 3.83
C ILE A 43 20.32 -11.14 3.65
N GLY A 44 19.90 -11.41 2.41
CA GLY A 44 18.50 -11.62 2.04
C GLY A 44 18.10 -13.08 1.96
N HIS A 45 16.92 -13.32 1.48
CA HIS A 45 16.35 -14.64 1.19
C HIS A 45 16.07 -14.78 -0.30
N ARG A 46 16.38 -15.94 -0.88
CA ARG A 46 15.99 -16.33 -2.25
C ARG A 46 14.93 -17.41 -2.14
N ASP A 47 13.79 -17.20 -2.75
CA ASP A 47 12.71 -18.19 -2.77
C ASP A 47 12.95 -19.29 -3.82
N SER A 48 12.06 -20.29 -3.86
CA SER A 48 12.15 -21.41 -4.80
C SER A 48 11.94 -21.01 -6.26
N THR A 49 11.49 -19.80 -6.54
CA THR A 49 11.26 -19.26 -7.89
C THR A 49 12.42 -18.38 -8.38
N GLY A 50 13.41 -18.14 -7.53
CA GLY A 50 14.60 -17.33 -7.84
C GLY A 50 14.46 -15.85 -7.44
N VAL A 51 13.31 -15.43 -6.90
CA VAL A 51 13.11 -14.06 -6.43
C VAL A 51 13.85 -13.86 -5.09
N GLU A 52 14.63 -12.80 -5.02
CA GLU A 52 15.26 -12.40 -3.75
C GLU A 52 14.41 -11.37 -3.02
N SER A 53 14.42 -11.49 -1.70
CA SER A 53 13.84 -10.51 -0.80
C SER A 53 14.83 -10.08 0.28
N PHE A 54 14.82 -8.80 0.57
CA PHE A 54 15.56 -8.18 1.67
C PHE A 54 14.54 -7.46 2.54
N ARG A 55 14.32 -7.95 3.74
CA ARG A 55 13.24 -7.55 4.63
C ARG A 55 13.79 -6.81 5.85
N GLY A 56 13.07 -5.81 6.34
CA GLY A 56 13.46 -5.08 7.52
C GLY A 56 14.76 -4.27 7.36
N ILE A 57 14.99 -3.67 6.19
CA ILE A 57 16.15 -2.78 5.95
C ILE A 57 15.88 -1.44 6.63
N PRO A 58 16.69 -0.98 7.59
CA PRO A 58 16.51 0.33 8.21
C PRO A 58 16.90 1.45 7.24
N PHE A 59 15.98 2.38 6.99
CA PHE A 59 16.30 3.61 6.23
C PHE A 59 16.55 4.80 7.15
N ALA A 60 16.08 4.74 8.39
CA ALA A 60 16.28 5.76 9.40
C ALA A 60 16.64 5.13 10.76
N GLN A 61 17.22 5.93 11.65
CA GLN A 61 17.41 5.56 13.04
C GLN A 61 16.06 5.48 13.76
N ALA A 62 15.95 4.61 14.76
CA ALA A 62 14.73 4.44 15.55
C ALA A 62 14.21 5.78 16.10
N PRO A 63 12.96 6.19 15.75
CA PRO A 63 12.39 7.48 16.15
C PRO A 63 11.80 7.44 17.57
N MET A 64 12.56 6.95 18.54
CA MET A 64 12.15 6.75 19.92
C MET A 64 12.98 7.60 20.90
N GLY A 65 12.49 7.75 22.14
CA GLY A 65 13.13 8.54 23.17
C GLY A 65 13.29 10.01 22.74
N GLU A 66 14.51 10.53 22.76
CA GLU A 66 14.80 11.91 22.36
C GLU A 66 14.49 12.19 20.87
N ARG A 67 14.42 11.15 20.01
CA ARG A 67 14.05 11.27 18.60
C ARG A 67 12.55 11.19 18.36
N ARG A 68 11.75 10.83 19.38
CA ARG A 68 10.29 10.87 19.25
C ARG A 68 9.84 12.29 18.91
N TRP A 69 8.97 12.43 17.92
CA TRP A 69 8.48 13.70 17.37
C TRP A 69 9.58 14.64 16.87
N ARG A 70 10.65 14.05 16.31
CA ARG A 70 11.65 14.77 15.51
C ARG A 70 11.67 14.23 14.08
N ARG A 71 12.25 14.99 13.17
CA ARG A 71 12.51 14.52 11.80
C ARG A 71 13.31 13.23 11.85
N PRO A 72 13.07 12.28 10.91
CA PRO A 72 13.86 11.06 10.85
C PRO A 72 15.34 11.40 10.60
N VAL A 73 16.22 10.59 11.16
CA VAL A 73 17.68 10.70 10.97
C VAL A 73 18.12 9.52 10.10
N PRO A 74 18.85 9.73 9.00
CA PRO A 74 19.29 8.63 8.14
C PRO A 74 20.07 7.57 8.91
N TRP A 75 19.80 6.30 8.62
CA TRP A 75 20.64 5.22 9.08
C TRP A 75 21.89 5.11 8.17
N GLN A 76 23.09 4.96 8.76
CA GLN A 76 24.37 5.01 8.03
C GLN A 76 25.11 3.67 7.99
N GLY A 77 24.47 2.59 8.46
CA GLY A 77 25.10 1.28 8.59
C GLY A 77 25.78 1.09 9.96
N ASP A 78 25.95 -0.18 10.33
CA ASP A 78 26.59 -0.59 11.58
C ASP A 78 27.95 -1.30 11.38
N GLY A 79 28.35 -1.53 10.12
CA GLY A 79 29.64 -2.09 9.75
C GLY A 79 29.72 -3.62 9.75
N GLY A 80 28.62 -4.32 10.07
CA GLY A 80 28.54 -5.79 10.10
C GLY A 80 27.67 -6.40 9.01
N PRO A 81 27.52 -7.72 9.02
CA PRO A 81 26.44 -8.38 8.30
C PRO A 81 25.11 -8.10 8.99
N TYR A 82 24.10 -7.77 8.20
CA TYR A 82 22.73 -7.51 8.67
C TYR A 82 21.79 -8.61 8.14
N ASP A 83 21.08 -9.27 9.03
CA ASP A 83 20.09 -10.26 8.65
C ASP A 83 18.81 -9.58 8.14
N ALA A 84 18.64 -9.58 6.83
CA ALA A 84 17.48 -9.04 6.15
C ALA A 84 16.51 -10.13 5.66
N THR A 85 16.42 -11.25 6.37
CA THR A 85 15.51 -12.35 6.03
C THR A 85 14.14 -12.23 6.70
N ALA A 86 14.01 -11.42 7.76
CA ALA A 86 12.79 -11.23 8.54
C ALA A 86 12.26 -9.80 8.44
N PHE A 87 10.95 -9.64 8.53
CA PHE A 87 10.32 -8.33 8.62
C PHE A 87 10.61 -7.68 9.98
N ALA A 88 10.81 -6.37 9.97
CA ALA A 88 10.94 -5.57 11.17
C ALA A 88 9.57 -5.31 11.83
N PRO A 89 9.52 -4.84 13.09
CA PRO A 89 8.26 -4.47 13.72
C PRO A 89 7.47 -3.42 12.92
N ALA A 90 6.15 -3.52 12.95
CA ALA A 90 5.26 -2.49 12.44
C ALA A 90 5.27 -1.26 13.35
N CYS A 91 4.95 -0.09 12.79
CA CYS A 91 4.90 1.13 13.56
C CYS A 91 3.82 1.08 14.65
N MET A 92 4.08 1.80 15.76
CA MET A 92 3.23 1.85 16.93
C MET A 92 1.81 2.26 16.56
N GLN A 93 0.84 1.44 16.90
CA GLN A 93 -0.57 1.57 16.54
C GLN A 93 -1.47 0.80 17.52
N THR A 94 -2.78 1.05 17.45
CA THR A 94 -3.77 0.36 18.31
C THR A 94 -4.16 -1.04 17.81
N GLY A 95 -3.58 -1.52 16.71
CA GLY A 95 -3.98 -2.78 16.06
C GLY A 95 -5.23 -2.64 15.19
N SER A 96 -5.56 -1.42 14.78
CA SER A 96 -6.74 -1.15 13.93
C SER A 96 -6.69 -1.87 12.59
N GLY A 97 -5.50 -2.00 11.97
CA GLY A 97 -5.31 -2.76 10.74
C GLY A 97 -5.65 -4.25 10.92
N LEU A 98 -5.11 -4.90 11.96
CA LEU A 98 -5.44 -6.29 12.25
C LEU A 98 -6.93 -6.48 12.59
N ALA A 99 -7.50 -5.56 13.35
CA ALA A 99 -8.93 -5.59 13.69
C ALA A 99 -9.82 -5.46 12.44
N TRP A 100 -9.37 -4.73 11.43
CA TRP A 100 -10.05 -4.62 10.13
C TRP A 100 -10.05 -5.99 9.40
N TYR A 101 -8.91 -6.66 9.26
CA TYR A 101 -8.82 -8.01 8.70
C TYR A 101 -9.71 -8.99 9.45
N HIS A 102 -9.63 -9.03 10.77
CA HIS A 102 -10.47 -9.88 11.59
C HIS A 102 -11.97 -9.58 11.43
N GLY A 103 -12.32 -8.31 11.20
CA GLY A 103 -13.69 -7.89 10.91
C GLY A 103 -14.19 -8.44 9.59
N MET A 104 -13.38 -8.40 8.55
CA MET A 104 -13.69 -8.99 7.24
C MET A 104 -13.83 -10.50 7.31
N MET A 105 -12.85 -11.20 7.89
CA MET A 105 -12.87 -12.65 8.03
C MET A 105 -14.14 -13.15 8.72
N ARG A 106 -14.57 -12.46 9.81
CA ARG A 106 -15.84 -12.81 10.49
C ARG A 106 -17.06 -12.64 9.60
N ARG A 107 -17.10 -11.60 8.74
CA ARG A 107 -18.25 -11.35 7.84
C ARG A 107 -18.39 -12.44 6.78
N VAL A 108 -17.29 -13.06 6.38
CA VAL A 108 -17.28 -14.14 5.39
C VAL A 108 -17.16 -15.53 6.04
N GLY A 109 -17.33 -15.61 7.37
CA GLY A 109 -17.38 -16.88 8.09
C GLY A 109 -16.02 -17.56 8.31
N VAL A 110 -14.93 -16.81 8.19
CA VAL A 110 -13.57 -17.30 8.41
C VAL A 110 -13.11 -16.98 9.83
N ASP A 111 -12.40 -17.92 10.46
CA ASP A 111 -11.86 -17.74 11.82
C ASP A 111 -10.73 -16.69 11.81
N PRO A 112 -10.87 -15.57 12.55
CA PRO A 112 -9.82 -14.56 12.66
C PRO A 112 -8.51 -15.08 13.25
N ALA A 113 -8.52 -16.16 14.01
CA ALA A 113 -7.31 -16.76 14.59
C ALA A 113 -6.32 -17.28 13.54
N LEU A 114 -6.73 -17.42 12.27
CA LEU A 114 -5.84 -17.77 11.15
C LEU A 114 -4.89 -16.64 10.76
N MET A 115 -5.11 -15.41 11.24
CA MET A 115 -4.26 -14.27 10.95
C MET A 115 -3.71 -13.67 12.25
N GLU A 116 -2.41 -13.81 12.44
CA GLU A 116 -1.68 -13.15 13.52
C GLU A 116 -1.24 -11.74 13.13
N GLY A 117 -1.22 -10.85 14.10
CA GLY A 117 -0.77 -9.47 13.90
C GLY A 117 0.75 -9.32 13.99
N PRO A 118 1.29 -8.21 13.50
CA PRO A 118 2.70 -7.90 13.64
C PRO A 118 3.05 -7.51 15.09
N VAL A 119 4.35 -7.57 15.42
CA VAL A 119 4.89 -6.89 16.60
C VAL A 119 4.90 -5.39 16.34
N TYR A 120 4.45 -4.57 17.30
CA TYR A 120 4.43 -3.11 17.20
C TYR A 120 5.59 -2.48 17.97
N SER A 121 6.21 -1.46 17.38
CA SER A 121 7.31 -0.72 18.01
C SER A 121 7.36 0.72 17.49
N GLU A 122 7.93 1.63 18.27
CA GLU A 122 8.37 2.94 17.73
C GLU A 122 9.61 2.78 16.83
N ASP A 123 10.45 1.75 17.06
CA ASP A 123 11.53 1.37 16.14
C ASP A 123 10.93 0.61 14.95
N CYS A 124 10.52 1.35 13.92
CA CYS A 124 9.73 0.82 12.81
C CYS A 124 10.06 1.41 11.44
N LEU A 125 11.05 2.29 11.32
CA LEU A 125 11.37 2.95 10.07
C LEU A 125 12.23 2.05 9.17
N TYR A 126 11.58 1.05 8.61
CA TYR A 126 12.17 0.01 7.77
C TYR A 126 11.46 -0.10 6.43
N LEU A 127 12.18 -0.61 5.43
CA LEU A 127 11.64 -0.96 4.13
C LEU A 127 11.95 -2.42 3.80
N ASN A 128 11.22 -2.97 2.83
CA ASN A 128 11.42 -4.31 2.31
C ASN A 128 11.60 -4.22 0.79
N ILE A 129 12.45 -5.06 0.22
CA ILE A 129 12.76 -5.08 -1.22
C ILE A 129 12.56 -6.49 -1.76
N TRP A 130 11.85 -6.62 -2.88
CA TRP A 130 11.80 -7.83 -3.71
C TRP A 130 12.46 -7.51 -5.05
N THR A 131 13.32 -8.38 -5.50
CA THR A 131 14.14 -8.16 -6.69
C THR A 131 14.57 -9.49 -7.33
N ASP A 132 15.21 -9.39 -8.48
CA ASP A 132 15.98 -10.46 -9.13
C ASP A 132 17.37 -9.87 -9.41
N LEU A 133 18.36 -10.25 -8.63
CA LEU A 133 19.73 -9.74 -8.73
C LEU A 133 20.46 -10.28 -9.96
N ASP A 134 20.00 -11.40 -10.53
CA ASP A 134 20.62 -12.05 -11.69
C ASP A 134 20.12 -11.44 -13.02
N ALA A 135 19.06 -10.60 -12.99
CA ALA A 135 18.52 -9.97 -14.18
C ALA A 135 19.49 -8.95 -14.79
N GLU A 136 19.55 -8.92 -16.11
CA GLU A 136 20.34 -7.94 -16.85
C GLU A 136 19.70 -6.54 -16.82
N GLY A 137 20.52 -5.50 -16.63
CA GLY A 137 20.11 -4.10 -16.67
C GLY A 137 19.44 -3.62 -15.40
N LYS A 138 18.96 -2.37 -15.45
CA LYS A 138 18.23 -1.71 -14.36
C LYS A 138 16.73 -1.74 -14.61
N ARG A 139 15.96 -2.11 -13.61
CA ARG A 139 14.50 -2.26 -13.69
C ARG A 139 13.78 -1.10 -13.00
N PRO A 140 12.59 -0.72 -13.48
CA PRO A 140 11.76 0.28 -12.79
C PRO A 140 11.44 -0.19 -11.38
N VAL A 141 11.18 0.77 -10.51
CA VAL A 141 10.95 0.56 -9.09
C VAL A 141 9.52 0.96 -8.74
N LEU A 142 8.82 0.09 -8.06
CA LEU A 142 7.56 0.40 -7.39
C LEU A 142 7.83 0.61 -5.90
N ILE A 143 7.49 1.78 -5.37
CA ILE A 143 7.41 2.01 -3.92
C ILE A 143 5.94 1.94 -3.53
N PHE A 144 5.58 1.04 -2.62
CA PHE A 144 4.22 0.91 -2.12
C PHE A 144 4.12 1.42 -0.68
N ILE A 145 3.12 2.28 -0.45
CA ILE A 145 2.77 2.89 0.84
C ILE A 145 1.44 2.29 1.29
N HIS A 146 1.44 1.62 2.44
CA HIS A 146 0.25 0.98 2.99
C HIS A 146 -0.78 2.00 3.49
N GLY A 147 -2.06 1.59 3.50
CA GLY A 147 -3.17 2.36 4.06
C GLY A 147 -3.36 2.16 5.56
N GLY A 148 -4.59 2.33 6.01
CA GLY A 148 -5.01 2.17 7.41
C GLY A 148 -5.31 3.48 8.12
N SER A 149 -5.84 4.48 7.39
CA SER A 149 -6.29 5.78 7.92
C SER A 149 -5.22 6.51 8.73
N ASN A 150 -3.95 6.36 8.36
CA ASN A 150 -2.80 6.93 9.07
C ASN A 150 -2.66 6.49 10.53
N THR A 151 -3.47 5.57 11.01
CA THR A 151 -3.49 5.10 12.41
C THR A 151 -3.21 3.61 12.58
N GLY A 152 -3.17 2.85 11.48
CA GLY A 152 -2.92 1.41 11.46
C GLY A 152 -2.28 0.97 10.15
N GLY A 153 -2.08 -0.34 10.00
CA GLY A 153 -1.44 -0.95 8.82
C GLY A 153 0.05 -1.22 9.01
N TRP A 154 0.64 -1.96 8.08
CA TRP A 154 2.09 -2.25 8.08
C TRP A 154 2.59 -2.59 6.68
N SER A 155 3.86 -2.39 6.42
CA SER A 155 4.47 -2.50 5.09
C SER A 155 4.57 -3.91 4.50
N TYR A 156 4.22 -4.93 5.27
CA TYR A 156 4.28 -6.35 4.87
C TYR A 156 2.98 -7.08 5.17
N GLU A 157 1.84 -6.40 5.05
CA GLU A 157 0.54 -7.08 5.06
C GLU A 157 0.53 -8.22 4.04
N PRO A 158 -0.24 -9.28 4.24
CA PRO A 158 -0.18 -10.47 3.38
C PRO A 158 -0.24 -10.18 1.88
N ASN A 159 -0.97 -9.13 1.50
CA ASN A 159 -1.18 -8.73 0.10
C ASN A 159 -0.03 -7.92 -0.52
N TYR A 160 0.99 -7.48 0.24
CA TYR A 160 2.01 -6.53 -0.26
C TYR A 160 3.33 -7.17 -0.66
N HIS A 161 3.38 -8.47 -0.88
CA HIS A 161 4.60 -9.19 -1.27
C HIS A 161 4.84 -9.10 -2.78
N GLY A 162 6.07 -8.78 -3.19
CA GLY A 162 6.40 -8.35 -4.54
C GLY A 162 6.78 -9.43 -5.55
N GLU A 163 6.73 -10.74 -5.20
CA GLU A 163 7.31 -11.81 -6.02
C GLU A 163 6.78 -11.85 -7.45
N SER A 164 5.47 -11.66 -7.64
CA SER A 164 4.84 -11.72 -8.96
C SER A 164 5.15 -10.50 -9.84
N LEU A 165 5.32 -9.33 -9.21
CA LEU A 165 5.75 -8.10 -9.90
C LEU A 165 7.24 -8.19 -10.31
N VAL A 166 8.10 -8.82 -9.48
CA VAL A 166 9.50 -9.05 -9.83
C VAL A 166 9.64 -9.92 -11.08
N LYS A 167 8.81 -10.97 -11.23
CA LYS A 167 8.75 -11.82 -12.43
C LYS A 167 8.29 -11.06 -13.69
N ARG A 168 7.85 -9.82 -13.55
CA ARG A 168 7.46 -8.89 -14.62
C ARG A 168 8.39 -7.68 -14.72
N ASP A 169 9.65 -7.87 -14.34
CA ASP A 169 10.73 -6.88 -14.46
C ASP A 169 10.52 -5.60 -13.61
N VAL A 170 9.91 -5.70 -12.43
CA VAL A 170 9.74 -4.60 -11.49
C VAL A 170 10.47 -4.89 -10.19
N VAL A 171 11.29 -3.97 -9.69
CA VAL A 171 11.77 -4.02 -8.31
C VAL A 171 10.71 -3.43 -7.40
N VAL A 172 10.30 -4.18 -6.38
CA VAL A 172 9.23 -3.76 -5.46
C VAL A 172 9.84 -3.37 -4.12
N VAL A 173 9.42 -2.22 -3.61
CA VAL A 173 9.79 -1.72 -2.28
C VAL A 173 8.52 -1.41 -1.51
N THR A 174 8.37 -1.95 -0.30
CA THR A 174 7.31 -1.54 0.62
C THR A 174 7.91 -0.80 1.79
N VAL A 175 7.25 0.27 2.25
CA VAL A 175 7.82 1.18 3.25
C VAL A 175 6.91 1.35 4.45
N ALA A 176 7.51 1.38 5.64
CA ALA A 176 6.83 1.77 6.86
C ALA A 176 7.02 3.28 7.12
N TYR A 177 6.07 3.87 7.83
CA TYR A 177 6.11 5.26 8.26
C TYR A 177 5.38 5.39 9.60
N ARG A 178 5.73 6.39 10.41
CA ARG A 178 5.10 6.59 11.72
C ARG A 178 3.61 6.86 11.59
N LEU A 179 2.83 6.24 12.45
CA LEU A 179 1.37 6.25 12.44
C LEU A 179 0.80 7.03 13.64
N GLY A 180 -0.46 7.40 13.53
CA GLY A 180 -1.20 8.04 14.59
C GLY A 180 -0.49 9.30 15.10
N VAL A 181 -0.54 9.53 16.38
CA VAL A 181 0.12 10.69 17.00
C VAL A 181 1.65 10.64 16.96
N PHE A 182 2.27 9.50 16.64
CA PHE A 182 3.72 9.44 16.46
C PHE A 182 4.19 10.04 15.15
N GLY A 183 3.33 10.00 14.10
CA GLY A 183 3.61 10.56 12.78
C GLY A 183 2.93 11.90 12.49
N TRP A 184 1.76 12.15 13.09
CA TRP A 184 0.88 13.24 12.72
C TRP A 184 0.55 14.22 13.86
N LEU A 185 1.24 14.12 15.00
CA LEU A 185 1.08 15.10 16.08
C LEU A 185 1.41 16.51 15.59
N SER A 186 0.60 17.50 15.98
CA SER A 186 0.93 18.91 15.91
C SER A 186 1.04 19.49 17.33
N HIS A 187 2.19 20.09 17.66
CA HIS A 187 2.44 20.71 18.96
C HIS A 187 3.28 21.98 18.77
N PRO A 188 3.07 23.05 19.56
CA PRO A 188 3.78 24.33 19.37
C PRO A 188 5.30 24.22 19.46
N GLU A 189 5.82 23.29 20.29
CA GLU A 189 7.26 23.09 20.50
C GLU A 189 7.91 22.15 19.48
N MET A 190 7.16 21.65 18.48
CA MET A 190 7.71 20.83 17.39
C MET A 190 8.39 21.70 16.33
N GLU A 191 9.58 21.28 15.91
CA GLU A 191 10.34 21.89 14.82
C GLU A 191 9.71 21.62 13.44
N ALA A 192 9.07 20.47 13.29
CA ALA A 192 8.42 20.03 12.06
C ALA A 192 7.12 19.29 12.37
N ARG A 193 6.17 19.39 11.45
CA ARG A 193 4.90 18.63 11.45
C ARG A 193 4.93 17.61 10.33
N ASN A 194 3.85 16.84 10.18
CA ASN A 194 3.78 15.82 9.13
C ASN A 194 4.99 14.87 9.13
N LEU A 195 5.41 14.42 10.32
CA LEU A 195 6.63 13.63 10.46
C LEU A 195 6.60 12.33 9.65
N ALA A 196 5.41 11.76 9.47
CA ALA A 196 5.24 10.59 8.60
C ALA A 196 5.54 10.91 7.12
N LEU A 197 5.25 12.14 6.66
CA LEU A 197 5.64 12.55 5.31
C LEU A 197 7.17 12.71 5.17
N TYR A 198 7.85 13.16 6.24
CA TYR A 198 9.32 13.14 6.28
C TYR A 198 9.89 11.72 6.29
N ASP A 199 9.22 10.75 6.95
CA ASP A 199 9.62 9.34 6.92
C ASP A 199 9.52 8.78 5.51
N LEU A 200 8.41 9.04 4.80
CA LEU A 200 8.20 8.64 3.42
C LEU A 200 9.22 9.30 2.47
N ALA A 201 9.49 10.59 2.66
CA ALA A 201 10.50 11.30 1.87
C ALA A 201 11.91 10.74 2.10
N MET A 202 12.24 10.34 3.33
CA MET A 202 13.52 9.70 3.65
C MET A 202 13.62 8.30 3.05
N SER A 203 12.53 7.52 3.05
CA SER A 203 12.50 6.22 2.39
C SER A 203 12.70 6.36 0.88
N LEU A 204 12.06 7.35 0.23
CA LEU A 204 12.26 7.68 -1.18
C LEU A 204 13.71 8.09 -1.47
N GLU A 205 14.30 8.92 -0.61
CA GLU A 205 15.73 9.30 -0.71
C GLU A 205 16.64 8.09 -0.60
N TRP A 206 16.39 7.20 0.37
CA TRP A 206 17.14 5.95 0.54
C TRP A 206 17.05 5.07 -0.71
N VAL A 207 15.85 4.89 -1.25
CA VAL A 207 15.62 4.14 -2.49
C VAL A 207 16.37 4.81 -3.65
N TYR A 208 16.24 6.11 -3.84
CA TYR A 208 16.94 6.84 -4.89
C TYR A 208 18.46 6.63 -4.85
N GLN A 209 19.05 6.66 -3.64
CA GLN A 209 20.50 6.51 -3.47
C GLN A 209 20.99 5.07 -3.62
N HIS A 210 20.20 4.07 -3.24
CA HIS A 210 20.71 2.72 -3.02
C HIS A 210 20.07 1.62 -3.85
N ILE A 211 18.87 1.83 -4.41
CA ILE A 211 18.13 0.78 -5.13
C ILE A 211 18.89 0.23 -6.34
N GLY A 212 19.81 1.03 -6.88
CA GLY A 212 20.71 0.59 -7.95
C GLY A 212 21.56 -0.63 -7.59
N LYS A 213 21.83 -0.87 -6.32
CA LYS A 213 22.55 -2.06 -5.83
C LYS A 213 21.67 -3.31 -5.78
N PHE A 214 20.35 -3.10 -5.76
CA PHE A 214 19.33 -4.15 -5.81
C PHE A 214 18.75 -4.32 -7.21
N GLY A 215 19.43 -3.83 -8.26
CA GLY A 215 18.98 -3.98 -9.65
C GLY A 215 17.91 -2.97 -10.10
N GLY A 216 17.49 -2.02 -9.24
CA GLY A 216 16.51 -1.00 -9.59
C GLY A 216 17.12 0.22 -10.29
N ASP A 217 16.28 0.97 -11.03
CA ASP A 217 16.63 2.22 -11.67
C ASP A 217 16.11 3.41 -10.85
N PRO A 218 16.96 4.19 -10.20
CA PRO A 218 16.54 5.32 -9.38
C PRO A 218 15.84 6.43 -10.18
N ASN A 219 15.96 6.44 -11.50
CA ASN A 219 15.31 7.43 -12.36
C ASN A 219 13.93 6.98 -12.86
N ARG A 220 13.50 5.76 -12.51
CA ARG A 220 12.21 5.19 -12.89
C ARG A 220 11.46 4.69 -11.66
N ILE A 221 11.10 5.61 -10.76
CA ILE A 221 10.37 5.33 -9.53
C ILE A 221 8.90 5.66 -9.73
N THR A 222 8.03 4.68 -9.56
CA THR A 222 6.59 4.84 -9.42
C THR A 222 6.25 4.69 -7.94
N VAL A 223 5.53 5.65 -7.37
CA VAL A 223 5.00 5.55 -6.01
C VAL A 223 3.55 5.09 -6.11
N SER A 224 3.18 4.14 -5.28
CA SER A 224 1.82 3.60 -5.19
C SER A 224 1.38 3.55 -3.74
N GLY A 225 0.08 3.58 -3.55
CA GLY A 225 -0.51 3.31 -2.24
C GLY A 225 -2.00 3.02 -2.39
N GLU A 226 -2.57 2.51 -1.32
CA GLU A 226 -4.00 2.25 -1.20
C GLU A 226 -4.54 3.01 0.01
N SER A 227 -5.81 3.51 -0.09
CA SER A 227 -6.45 4.24 1.01
C SER A 227 -5.62 5.47 1.44
N SER A 228 -5.41 5.69 2.73
CA SER A 228 -4.52 6.76 3.22
C SER A 228 -3.09 6.66 2.68
N GLY A 229 -2.63 5.46 2.30
CA GLY A 229 -1.35 5.27 1.61
C GLY A 229 -1.32 5.90 0.22
N ALA A 230 -2.43 5.87 -0.51
CA ALA A 230 -2.57 6.55 -1.81
C ALA A 230 -2.58 8.07 -1.64
N THR A 231 -3.31 8.57 -0.63
CA THR A 231 -3.30 10.00 -0.28
C THR A 231 -1.89 10.45 0.11
N ASN A 232 -1.18 9.67 0.92
CA ASN A 232 0.20 9.95 1.30
C ASN A 232 1.18 9.88 0.11
N ALA A 233 0.96 8.96 -0.84
CA ALA A 233 1.73 8.89 -2.08
C ALA A 233 1.57 10.17 -2.91
N LEU A 234 0.36 10.70 -2.99
CA LEU A 234 0.07 11.96 -3.65
C LEU A 234 0.73 13.15 -2.91
N HIS A 235 0.57 13.24 -1.58
CA HIS A 235 1.24 14.27 -0.78
C HIS A 235 2.75 14.22 -0.96
N LEU A 236 3.36 13.02 -0.96
CA LEU A 236 4.79 12.87 -1.22
C LEU A 236 5.17 13.36 -2.62
N ALA A 237 4.38 13.02 -3.65
CA ALA A 237 4.66 13.41 -5.03
C ALA A 237 4.65 14.93 -5.24
N VAL A 238 3.74 15.64 -4.57
CA VAL A 238 3.63 17.10 -4.66
C VAL A 238 4.48 17.86 -3.64
N SER A 239 4.96 17.18 -2.60
CA SER A 239 5.80 17.79 -1.56
C SER A 239 7.18 18.19 -2.11
N PRO A 240 7.72 19.34 -1.70
CA PRO A 240 9.12 19.70 -1.99
C PRO A 240 10.13 18.66 -1.49
N LEU A 241 9.76 17.86 -0.48
CA LEU A 241 10.61 16.81 0.08
C LEU A 241 10.92 15.69 -0.93
N SER A 242 10.06 15.45 -1.91
CA SER A 242 10.28 14.43 -2.96
C SER A 242 11.38 14.80 -3.95
N GLN A 243 11.71 16.08 -4.06
CA GLN A 243 12.70 16.63 -4.99
C GLN A 243 12.47 16.23 -6.46
N GLY A 244 11.21 16.01 -6.85
CA GLY A 244 10.84 15.59 -8.21
C GLY A 244 11.26 14.15 -8.58
N ARG A 245 11.51 13.28 -7.60
CA ARG A 245 11.95 11.89 -7.83
C ARG A 245 10.82 10.91 -8.14
N VAL A 246 9.57 11.35 -8.06
CA VAL A 246 8.40 10.53 -8.39
C VAL A 246 8.11 10.65 -9.88
N GLY A 247 8.34 9.57 -10.62
CA GLY A 247 8.13 9.52 -12.08
C GLY A 247 6.74 9.04 -12.51
N GLY A 248 5.97 8.45 -11.61
CA GLY A 248 4.60 7.98 -11.83
C GLY A 248 3.87 7.77 -10.52
N LEU A 249 2.55 7.82 -10.53
CA LEU A 249 1.71 7.63 -9.34
C LEU A 249 0.61 6.61 -9.61
N ILE A 250 0.45 5.63 -8.72
CA ILE A 250 -0.70 4.73 -8.69
C ILE A 250 -1.49 5.03 -7.42
N HIS A 251 -2.70 5.54 -7.59
CA HIS A 251 -3.54 6.06 -6.52
C HIS A 251 -4.79 5.18 -6.39
N GLN A 252 -4.76 4.24 -5.42
CA GLN A 252 -5.80 3.22 -5.25
C GLN A 252 -6.71 3.61 -4.07
N SER A 253 -7.98 3.95 -4.36
CA SER A 253 -8.99 4.26 -3.35
C SER A 253 -8.53 5.28 -2.28
N GLY A 254 -7.72 6.27 -2.68
CA GLY A 254 -7.14 7.22 -1.73
C GLY A 254 -8.11 8.29 -1.25
N GLY A 255 -9.20 8.48 -1.97
CA GLY A 255 -9.97 9.71 -1.83
C GLY A 255 -9.11 10.93 -2.18
N TRP A 256 -9.72 12.06 -2.25
CA TRP A 256 -9.01 13.32 -2.40
C TRP A 256 -9.68 14.32 -1.47
N PRO A 257 -9.06 14.66 -0.36
CA PRO A 257 -9.63 15.65 0.54
C PRO A 257 -9.45 17.05 -0.09
N LEU A 258 -10.28 17.40 -1.07
CA LEU A 258 -10.30 18.76 -1.61
C LEU A 258 -10.71 19.77 -0.56
N ASP A 259 -11.50 19.34 0.42
CA ASP A 259 -12.08 20.19 1.47
C ASP A 259 -11.67 19.76 2.89
N ASP A 260 -10.84 18.71 3.07
CA ASP A 260 -10.66 18.04 4.36
C ASP A 260 -9.20 18.07 4.89
N THR A 261 -8.36 19.02 4.44
CA THR A 261 -7.08 19.26 5.13
C THR A 261 -7.39 19.69 6.57
N PRO A 262 -6.93 18.93 7.59
CA PRO A 262 -7.25 19.26 8.97
C PRO A 262 -6.76 20.67 9.34
N ASP A 263 -7.59 21.43 10.06
CA ASP A 263 -7.20 22.75 10.53
C ASP A 263 -5.99 22.68 11.46
N ARG A 264 -4.95 23.43 11.14
CA ARG A 264 -3.69 23.42 11.87
C ARG A 264 -3.86 23.88 13.32
N SER A 265 -4.77 24.82 13.60
CA SER A 265 -5.01 25.31 14.95
C SER A 265 -5.72 24.27 15.80
N GLU A 266 -6.67 23.56 15.23
CA GLU A 266 -7.36 22.44 15.88
C GLU A 266 -6.39 21.26 16.12
N ALA A 267 -5.62 20.85 15.12
CA ALA A 267 -4.59 19.82 15.27
C ALA A 267 -3.61 20.16 16.40
N THR A 268 -3.21 21.43 16.49
CA THR A 268 -2.31 21.89 17.56
C THR A 268 -3.00 21.90 18.93
N ALA A 269 -4.26 22.30 19.01
CA ALA A 269 -5.03 22.25 20.26
C ALA A 269 -5.18 20.81 20.77
N ARG A 270 -5.41 19.83 19.86
CA ARG A 270 -5.47 18.41 20.21
C ARG A 270 -4.11 17.90 20.74
N GLY A 271 -3.00 18.32 20.14
CA GLY A 271 -1.68 17.94 20.62
C GLY A 271 -1.35 18.50 22.01
N ILE A 272 -1.76 19.73 22.29
CA ILE A 272 -1.65 20.32 23.63
C ILE A 272 -2.53 19.55 24.64
N GLU A 273 -3.76 19.21 24.27
CA GLU A 273 -4.67 18.44 25.11
C GLU A 273 -4.13 17.03 25.42
N LEU A 274 -3.53 16.36 24.42
CA LEU A 274 -2.83 15.09 24.63
C LEU A 274 -1.73 15.23 25.69
N ALA A 275 -0.87 16.25 25.55
CA ALA A 275 0.20 16.53 26.51
C ALA A 275 -0.37 16.82 27.90
N ARG A 276 -1.41 17.67 28.00
CA ARG A 276 -2.05 18.03 29.27
C ARG A 276 -2.62 16.81 30.02
N ARG A 277 -3.23 15.86 29.30
CA ARG A 277 -3.74 14.60 29.88
C ARG A 277 -2.62 13.65 30.28
N ALA A 278 -1.57 13.57 29.47
CA ALA A 278 -0.44 12.68 29.73
C ALA A 278 0.46 13.13 30.89
N LEU A 279 0.50 14.44 31.18
CA LEU A 279 1.41 15.09 32.11
C LEU A 279 0.69 15.79 33.30
N ASP A 280 -0.52 15.33 33.64
CA ASP A 280 -1.30 15.85 34.78
C ASP A 280 -1.43 17.38 34.78
N GLY A 281 -1.72 17.96 33.60
CA GLY A 281 -1.97 19.38 33.40
C GLY A 281 -0.81 20.18 32.79
N GLN A 282 0.40 19.62 32.70
CA GLN A 282 1.52 20.23 31.96
C GLN A 282 1.40 19.95 30.45
N THR A 283 2.10 20.75 29.64
CA THR A 283 2.00 20.66 28.17
C THR A 283 3.34 20.58 27.44
N GLY A 284 4.45 20.44 28.16
CA GLY A 284 5.78 20.46 27.56
C GLY A 284 6.08 19.20 26.72
N LEU A 285 6.51 19.41 25.47
CA LEU A 285 6.82 18.33 24.53
C LEU A 285 7.95 17.42 25.02
N GLU A 286 8.97 17.99 25.68
CA GLU A 286 10.11 17.23 26.20
C GLU A 286 9.68 16.25 27.31
N ALA A 287 8.79 16.67 28.20
CA ALA A 287 8.21 15.78 29.21
C ALA A 287 7.31 14.72 28.57
N LEU A 288 6.56 15.10 27.52
CA LEU A 288 5.69 14.17 26.80
C LEU A 288 6.51 13.05 26.11
N ARG A 289 7.74 13.32 25.64
CA ARG A 289 8.65 12.30 25.07
C ARG A 289 8.98 11.18 26.06
N GLN A 290 8.94 11.44 27.36
CA GLN A 290 9.27 10.46 28.39
C GLN A 290 8.06 9.57 28.76
N VAL A 291 6.86 9.88 28.30
CA VAL A 291 5.66 9.09 28.58
C VAL A 291 5.71 7.78 27.77
N PRO A 292 5.42 6.62 28.39
CA PRO A 292 5.34 5.35 27.66
C PRO A 292 4.40 5.42 26.44
N SER A 293 4.80 4.79 25.34
CA SER A 293 4.06 4.80 24.07
C SER A 293 2.63 4.28 24.21
N GLU A 294 2.43 3.24 25.01
CA GLU A 294 1.11 2.64 25.25
C GLU A 294 0.15 3.63 25.95
N ARG A 295 0.68 4.45 26.88
CA ARG A 295 -0.11 5.50 27.54
C ARG A 295 -0.46 6.62 26.54
N ILE A 296 0.50 7.04 25.72
CA ILE A 296 0.26 8.02 24.65
C ILE A 296 -0.85 7.52 23.72
N MET A 297 -0.78 6.26 23.28
CA MET A 297 -1.77 5.67 22.40
C MET A 297 -3.17 5.59 23.00
N ALA A 298 -3.26 5.15 24.26
CA ALA A 298 -4.55 5.08 24.95
C ALA A 298 -5.21 6.46 25.03
N LEU A 299 -4.46 7.50 25.41
CA LEU A 299 -4.96 8.87 25.48
C LEU A 299 -5.28 9.45 24.08
N ALA A 300 -4.47 9.12 23.07
CA ALA A 300 -4.71 9.55 21.71
C ALA A 300 -6.05 9.04 21.16
N GLY A 301 -6.43 7.81 21.46
CA GLY A 301 -7.74 7.26 21.09
C GLY A 301 -8.92 8.06 21.62
N GLU A 302 -8.77 8.72 22.77
CA GLU A 302 -9.80 9.61 23.34
C GLU A 302 -9.74 11.03 22.76
N VAL A 303 -8.52 11.61 22.69
CA VAL A 303 -8.30 13.00 22.25
C VAL A 303 -8.60 13.20 20.76
N TYR A 304 -8.35 12.19 19.96
CA TYR A 304 -8.53 12.23 18.50
C TYR A 304 -9.73 11.39 18.01
N ALA A 305 -10.67 11.02 18.90
CA ALA A 305 -11.82 10.16 18.55
C ALA A 305 -12.70 10.73 17.41
N ASP A 306 -12.76 12.04 17.29
CA ASP A 306 -13.54 12.79 16.30
C ASP A 306 -12.65 13.65 15.37
N PHE A 307 -11.35 13.40 15.34
CA PHE A 307 -10.39 14.15 14.54
C PHE A 307 -9.49 13.20 13.73
N GLN A 308 -9.41 13.44 12.43
CA GLN A 308 -8.58 12.64 11.53
C GLN A 308 -7.12 13.12 11.58
N LEU A 309 -6.20 12.16 11.77
CA LEU A 309 -4.76 12.39 11.80
C LEU A 309 -4.20 12.31 10.37
N ASP A 310 -4.29 13.42 9.65
CA ASP A 310 -3.81 13.58 8.28
C ASP A 310 -2.78 14.71 8.16
N PRO A 311 -2.08 14.82 7.02
CA PRO A 311 -1.18 15.94 6.78
C PRO A 311 -1.90 17.29 6.93
N ILE A 312 -1.23 18.23 7.60
CA ILE A 312 -1.67 19.62 7.74
C ILE A 312 -0.73 20.53 6.94
N GLU A 313 -1.19 21.76 6.64
CA GLU A 313 -0.32 22.77 6.02
C GLU A 313 0.92 23.01 6.89
N ASP A 314 2.09 22.92 6.25
CA ASP A 314 3.39 23.10 6.88
C ASP A 314 4.39 23.70 5.87
N PRO A 315 5.13 24.76 6.23
CA PRO A 315 5.95 25.50 5.27
C PRO A 315 7.00 24.69 4.53
N GLU A 316 7.45 23.58 5.05
CA GLU A 316 8.51 22.77 4.44
C GLU A 316 7.98 21.48 3.80
N SER A 317 7.07 20.77 4.49
CA SER A 317 6.61 19.46 4.02
C SER A 317 5.37 19.56 3.12
N LEU A 318 4.47 20.49 3.38
CA LEU A 318 3.25 20.73 2.61
C LEU A 318 2.91 22.23 2.63
N PRO A 319 3.66 23.06 1.88
CA PRO A 319 3.53 24.52 1.95
C PRO A 319 2.22 25.05 1.37
N VAL A 320 1.52 24.24 0.61
CA VAL A 320 0.23 24.56 -0.01
C VAL A 320 -0.67 23.34 0.08
N THR A 321 -1.94 23.54 0.37
CA THR A 321 -2.92 22.45 0.37
C THR A 321 -3.10 21.88 -1.03
N LEU A 322 -3.53 20.63 -1.12
CA LEU A 322 -3.82 19.99 -2.41
C LEU A 322 -4.91 20.73 -3.18
N GLU A 323 -5.91 21.30 -2.48
CA GLU A 323 -6.93 22.16 -3.08
C GLU A 323 -6.34 23.38 -3.74
N SER A 324 -5.45 24.10 -3.05
CA SER A 324 -4.75 25.27 -3.61
C SER A 324 -3.87 24.91 -4.79
N MET A 325 -3.20 23.74 -4.75
CA MET A 325 -2.43 23.22 -5.89
C MET A 325 -3.34 22.91 -7.08
N ALA A 326 -4.48 22.27 -6.84
CA ALA A 326 -5.48 22.01 -7.87
C ALA A 326 -6.00 23.30 -8.51
N ALA A 327 -6.39 24.27 -7.68
CA ALA A 327 -6.90 25.56 -8.14
C ALA A 327 -5.86 26.37 -8.94
N SER A 328 -4.58 26.30 -8.55
CA SER A 328 -3.47 26.99 -9.26
C SER A 328 -2.93 26.22 -10.47
N GLY A 329 -3.40 24.99 -10.70
CA GLY A 329 -2.84 24.11 -11.72
C GLY A 329 -1.41 23.65 -11.44
N SER A 330 -0.96 23.70 -10.20
CA SER A 330 0.42 23.36 -9.81
C SER A 330 0.64 21.88 -9.49
N ILE A 331 -0.36 21.02 -9.69
CA ILE A 331 -0.18 19.58 -9.61
C ILE A 331 0.76 19.15 -10.73
N ALA A 332 1.85 18.52 -10.36
CA ALA A 332 2.86 18.10 -11.32
C ALA A 332 2.25 17.20 -12.41
N ALA A 333 2.73 17.37 -13.64
CA ALA A 333 2.38 16.53 -14.80
C ALA A 333 2.95 15.11 -14.66
N ILE A 334 2.58 14.41 -13.58
CA ILE A 334 3.01 13.03 -13.29
C ILE A 334 1.95 12.09 -13.89
N PRO A 335 2.32 11.10 -14.72
CA PRO A 335 1.38 10.09 -15.18
C PRO A 335 0.75 9.38 -13.97
N MET A 336 -0.59 9.23 -13.99
CA MET A 336 -1.33 8.70 -12.87
C MET A 336 -2.29 7.59 -13.29
N LEU A 337 -2.21 6.44 -12.62
CA LEU A 337 -3.23 5.40 -12.64
C LEU A 337 -4.04 5.55 -11.36
N ILE A 338 -5.35 5.81 -11.48
CA ILE A 338 -6.21 6.15 -10.36
C ILE A 338 -7.53 5.39 -10.43
N GLY A 339 -8.06 4.97 -9.29
CA GLY A 339 -9.37 4.32 -9.28
C GLY A 339 -9.87 3.95 -7.91
N THR A 340 -11.04 3.32 -7.93
CA THR A 340 -11.80 2.96 -6.74
C THR A 340 -12.46 1.60 -6.91
N ASN A 341 -12.90 1.02 -5.81
CA ASN A 341 -13.73 -0.17 -5.78
C ASN A 341 -15.22 0.20 -5.78
N ALA A 342 -16.08 -0.73 -6.18
CA ALA A 342 -17.51 -0.45 -6.28
C ALA A 342 -18.19 -0.25 -4.92
N ASP A 343 -17.70 -0.94 -3.90
CA ASP A 343 -18.36 -1.02 -2.60
C ASP A 343 -17.46 -0.51 -1.45
N GLU A 344 -16.74 0.60 -1.68
CA GLU A 344 -15.77 1.17 -0.74
C GLU A 344 -16.30 1.34 0.68
N ARG A 345 -17.59 1.71 0.80
CA ARG A 345 -18.20 2.01 2.09
C ARG A 345 -19.00 0.88 2.72
N LEU A 346 -19.35 -0.15 1.95
CA LEU A 346 -20.27 -1.19 2.39
C LEU A 346 -19.87 -1.81 3.74
N MET A 347 -18.60 -2.15 3.88
CA MET A 347 -18.08 -2.76 5.11
C MET A 347 -18.04 -1.84 6.33
N TYR A 348 -18.03 -0.52 6.12
CA TYR A 348 -17.98 0.50 7.19
C TYR A 348 -19.36 1.01 7.61
N LEU A 349 -20.42 0.67 6.88
CA LEU A 349 -21.76 1.12 7.18
C LEU A 349 -22.28 0.49 8.47
N LYS A 350 -22.70 1.35 9.41
CA LYS A 350 -23.31 0.91 10.67
C LYS A 350 -24.78 0.55 10.46
N ALA A 351 -25.25 -0.46 11.17
CA ALA A 351 -26.67 -0.76 11.26
C ALA A 351 -27.45 0.44 11.85
N GLY A 352 -28.68 0.67 11.36
CA GLY A 352 -29.57 1.74 11.86
C GLY A 352 -29.27 3.15 11.33
N GLY A 353 -28.24 3.36 10.50
CA GLY A 353 -28.10 4.63 9.78
C GLY A 353 -29.06 4.71 8.59
N THR A 354 -29.53 5.92 8.21
CA THR A 354 -30.41 6.12 7.06
C THR A 354 -29.77 6.94 5.95
N LEU A 355 -30.28 6.78 4.72
CA LEU A 355 -29.88 7.61 3.58
C LEU A 355 -30.14 9.09 3.87
N ASP A 356 -31.28 9.41 4.50
CA ASP A 356 -31.64 10.78 4.85
C ASP A 356 -30.61 11.44 5.77
N GLN A 357 -30.15 10.72 6.78
CA GLN A 357 -29.09 11.21 7.67
C GLN A 357 -27.78 11.46 6.94
N LEU A 358 -27.44 10.63 5.95
CA LEU A 358 -26.22 10.80 5.16
C LEU A 358 -26.36 12.00 4.21
N LEU A 359 -27.49 12.14 3.51
CA LEU A 359 -27.79 13.28 2.65
C LEU A 359 -27.74 14.60 3.43
N GLN A 360 -28.42 14.67 4.57
CA GLN A 360 -28.47 15.89 5.40
C GLN A 360 -27.09 16.33 5.88
N ARG A 361 -26.19 15.39 6.16
CA ARG A 361 -24.83 15.70 6.66
C ARG A 361 -23.83 16.03 5.57
N ARG A 362 -23.97 15.46 4.37
CA ARG A 362 -22.90 15.41 3.37
C ARG A 362 -23.27 16.03 2.02
N VAL A 363 -24.55 16.31 1.78
CA VAL A 363 -25.03 16.82 0.48
C VAL A 363 -25.74 18.15 0.67
N ALA A 364 -25.40 19.14 -0.14
CA ALA A 364 -26.05 20.44 -0.09
C ALA A 364 -27.57 20.33 -0.30
N ILE A 365 -28.36 21.09 0.43
CA ILE A 365 -29.83 20.97 0.44
C ILE A 365 -30.43 21.04 -0.96
N ALA A 366 -29.90 21.93 -1.82
CA ALA A 366 -30.37 22.10 -3.19
C ALA A 366 -30.17 20.87 -4.09
N GLN A 367 -29.26 19.97 -3.73
CA GLN A 367 -28.89 18.78 -4.52
C GLN A 367 -29.55 17.49 -3.99
N GLN A 368 -30.09 17.52 -2.75
CA GLN A 368 -30.55 16.29 -2.06
C GLN A 368 -31.67 15.55 -2.81
N ASP A 369 -32.60 16.26 -3.43
CA ASP A 369 -33.71 15.62 -4.16
C ASP A 369 -33.22 14.93 -5.44
N ASP A 370 -32.34 15.56 -6.20
CA ASP A 370 -31.77 14.99 -7.43
C ASP A 370 -30.86 13.80 -7.12
N VAL A 371 -30.04 13.90 -6.08
CA VAL A 371 -29.18 12.82 -5.60
C VAL A 371 -30.04 11.64 -5.11
N ARG A 372 -31.11 11.90 -4.36
CA ARG A 372 -32.04 10.86 -3.91
C ARG A 372 -32.72 10.17 -5.10
N ALA A 373 -33.19 10.94 -6.08
CA ALA A 373 -33.80 10.40 -7.29
C ALA A 373 -32.83 9.47 -8.05
N TYR A 374 -31.57 9.89 -8.18
CA TYR A 374 -30.53 9.05 -8.78
C TYR A 374 -30.34 7.75 -8.00
N LEU A 375 -30.13 7.83 -6.69
CA LEU A 375 -29.87 6.69 -5.82
C LEU A 375 -31.04 5.70 -5.73
N SER A 376 -32.26 6.11 -6.06
CA SER A 376 -33.42 5.21 -6.05
C SER A 376 -33.27 3.99 -6.99
N GLY A 377 -32.38 4.06 -7.98
CA GLY A 377 -32.02 2.96 -8.86
C GLY A 377 -31.00 1.96 -8.29
N ALA A 378 -30.36 2.26 -7.16
CA ALA A 378 -29.27 1.45 -6.61
C ALA A 378 -29.73 0.21 -5.82
N GLY A 379 -31.03 0.05 -5.57
CA GLY A 379 -31.58 -1.04 -4.78
C GLY A 379 -32.07 -0.59 -3.40
N ASP A 380 -31.73 -1.37 -2.36
CA ASP A 380 -32.17 -1.07 -1.00
C ASP A 380 -31.39 0.11 -0.36
N GLU A 381 -31.82 0.53 0.82
CA GLU A 381 -31.22 1.67 1.53
C GLU A 381 -29.72 1.46 1.85
N LEU A 382 -29.30 0.22 2.09
CA LEU A 382 -27.91 -0.10 2.34
C LEU A 382 -27.05 0.14 1.07
N ALA A 383 -27.53 -0.33 -0.09
CA ALA A 383 -26.90 -0.11 -1.38
C ALA A 383 -26.83 1.38 -1.75
N GLN A 384 -27.91 2.13 -1.51
CA GLN A 384 -27.96 3.59 -1.73
C GLN A 384 -26.95 4.34 -0.85
N ARG A 385 -26.84 3.97 0.41
CA ARG A 385 -25.87 4.55 1.35
C ARG A 385 -24.43 4.20 0.98
N ASN A 386 -24.18 2.96 0.53
CA ASN A 386 -22.88 2.54 0.04
C ASN A 386 -22.48 3.34 -1.21
N GLN A 387 -23.37 3.42 -2.20
CA GLN A 387 -23.11 4.16 -3.44
C GLN A 387 -22.84 5.65 -3.16
N LEU A 388 -23.64 6.30 -2.32
CA LEU A 388 -23.43 7.69 -1.96
C LEU A 388 -22.11 7.90 -1.21
N GLY A 389 -21.81 7.05 -0.22
CA GLY A 389 -20.58 7.15 0.55
C GLY A 389 -19.33 6.87 -0.32
N THR A 390 -19.40 5.86 -1.19
CA THR A 390 -18.34 5.56 -2.17
C THR A 390 -18.10 6.74 -3.11
N ALA A 391 -19.18 7.37 -3.59
CA ALA A 391 -19.08 8.53 -4.47
C ALA A 391 -18.43 9.73 -3.76
N LEU A 392 -18.91 10.06 -2.56
CA LEU A 392 -18.43 11.24 -1.81
C LEU A 392 -16.97 11.11 -1.36
N ASP A 393 -16.59 9.92 -0.87
CA ASP A 393 -15.30 9.77 -0.18
C ASP A 393 -14.17 9.31 -1.10
N PHE A 394 -14.49 8.66 -2.23
CA PHE A 394 -13.46 8.04 -3.09
C PHE A 394 -13.62 8.38 -4.56
N LEU A 395 -14.79 8.12 -5.16
CA LEU A 395 -14.95 8.17 -6.60
C LEU A 395 -14.90 9.60 -7.15
N CYS A 396 -15.77 10.49 -6.67
CA CYS A 396 -15.87 11.83 -7.24
C CYS A 396 -14.58 12.63 -7.06
N PRO A 397 -13.93 12.58 -5.88
CA PRO A 397 -12.59 13.11 -5.72
C PRO A 397 -11.56 12.53 -6.70
N SER A 398 -11.59 11.20 -6.95
CA SER A 398 -10.66 10.56 -7.88
C SER A 398 -10.88 11.00 -9.33
N LEU A 399 -12.13 11.16 -9.77
CA LEU A 399 -12.44 11.67 -11.12
C LEU A 399 -12.05 13.14 -11.30
N GLU A 400 -12.19 13.94 -10.25
CA GLU A 400 -11.74 15.33 -10.24
C GLU A 400 -10.21 15.41 -10.32
N LEU A 401 -9.50 14.62 -9.52
CA LEU A 401 -8.04 14.52 -9.57
C LEU A 401 -7.54 14.10 -10.97
N ALA A 402 -8.15 13.07 -11.57
CA ALA A 402 -7.80 12.65 -12.92
C ALA A 402 -7.98 13.80 -13.94
N SER A 403 -9.07 14.55 -13.82
CA SER A 403 -9.36 15.70 -14.69
C SER A 403 -8.36 16.84 -14.47
N LEU A 404 -7.96 17.10 -13.23
CA LEU A 404 -6.96 18.11 -12.88
C LEU A 404 -5.57 17.77 -13.41
N ILE A 405 -5.13 16.52 -13.27
CA ILE A 405 -3.86 16.03 -13.81
C ILE A 405 -3.79 16.28 -15.33
N GLU A 406 -4.84 15.89 -16.07
CA GLU A 406 -4.86 16.06 -17.52
C GLU A 406 -5.01 17.51 -17.96
N LYS A 407 -5.71 18.35 -17.19
CA LYS A 407 -5.78 19.79 -17.43
C LYS A 407 -4.40 20.47 -17.32
N ASN A 408 -3.48 19.84 -16.59
CA ASN A 408 -2.11 20.31 -16.38
C ASN A 408 -1.08 19.52 -17.22
N ASP A 409 -1.47 19.06 -18.41
CA ASP A 409 -0.62 18.34 -19.36
C ASP A 409 -0.08 16.98 -18.83
N GLY A 410 -0.64 16.45 -17.76
CA GLY A 410 -0.41 15.09 -17.29
C GLY A 410 -1.25 14.08 -18.06
N ALA A 411 -1.13 12.80 -17.73
CA ALA A 411 -1.95 11.74 -18.28
C ALA A 411 -2.54 10.91 -17.13
N ALA A 412 -3.84 10.68 -17.16
CA ALA A 412 -4.55 9.90 -16.17
C ALA A 412 -5.27 8.70 -16.79
N TRP A 413 -5.27 7.58 -16.12
CA TRP A 413 -6.02 6.38 -16.45
C TRP A 413 -6.88 6.00 -15.26
N VAL A 414 -8.20 5.89 -15.49
CA VAL A 414 -9.18 5.68 -14.42
C VAL A 414 -9.67 4.25 -14.45
N TYR A 415 -9.70 3.59 -13.27
CA TYR A 415 -10.33 2.28 -13.12
C TYR A 415 -11.46 2.29 -12.10
N ARG A 416 -12.30 1.25 -12.19
CA ARG A 416 -13.25 0.81 -11.18
C ARG A 416 -13.12 -0.70 -11.03
N PHE A 417 -12.98 -1.17 -9.81
CA PHE A 417 -12.93 -2.58 -9.51
C PHE A 417 -14.29 -3.05 -8.99
N ASP A 418 -14.97 -3.89 -9.80
CA ASP A 418 -16.34 -4.37 -9.55
C ASP A 418 -16.38 -5.87 -9.18
N ARG A 419 -15.22 -6.54 -9.13
CA ARG A 419 -15.19 -7.98 -8.87
C ARG A 419 -15.59 -8.30 -7.43
N VAL A 420 -16.67 -9.06 -7.28
CA VAL A 420 -17.11 -9.67 -6.03
C VAL A 420 -16.74 -11.15 -6.06
N ARG A 421 -15.99 -11.60 -5.09
CA ARG A 421 -15.59 -13.01 -4.96
C ARG A 421 -16.78 -13.88 -4.54
N PRO A 422 -16.81 -15.17 -4.89
CA PRO A 422 -17.85 -16.08 -4.44
C PRO A 422 -17.97 -16.09 -2.91
N GLY A 423 -19.20 -15.85 -2.39
CA GLY A 423 -19.46 -15.80 -0.95
C GLY A 423 -19.12 -14.46 -0.26
N PHE A 424 -18.69 -13.44 -1.02
CA PHE A 424 -18.37 -12.12 -0.52
C PHE A 424 -19.47 -11.07 -0.75
N ASP A 425 -20.67 -11.49 -1.15
CA ASP A 425 -21.80 -10.58 -1.43
C ASP A 425 -22.08 -9.61 -0.28
N ALA A 426 -21.84 -10.03 0.97
CA ALA A 426 -22.07 -9.21 2.16
C ALA A 426 -21.13 -8.00 2.29
N ILE A 427 -20.00 -8.02 1.59
CA ILE A 427 -18.98 -6.94 1.61
C ILE A 427 -18.69 -6.39 0.22
N GLY A 428 -19.18 -7.05 -0.83
CA GLY A 428 -19.06 -6.60 -2.22
C GLY A 428 -17.61 -6.51 -2.73
N ALA A 429 -17.38 -5.63 -3.68
CA ALA A 429 -16.04 -5.19 -4.09
C ALA A 429 -15.54 -4.15 -3.07
N TYR A 430 -15.15 -4.63 -1.91
CA TYR A 430 -14.84 -3.86 -0.71
C TYR A 430 -13.57 -3.00 -0.85
N HIS A 431 -13.35 -2.09 0.08
CA HIS A 431 -12.16 -1.24 0.15
C HIS A 431 -10.87 -2.09 0.26
N GLY A 432 -9.97 -1.99 -0.73
CA GLY A 432 -8.75 -2.81 -0.84
C GLY A 432 -8.94 -4.16 -1.54
N ALA A 433 -10.13 -4.45 -2.12
CA ALA A 433 -10.41 -5.75 -2.77
C ALA A 433 -9.56 -6.01 -4.01
N GLU A 434 -9.01 -4.99 -4.66
CA GLU A 434 -8.13 -5.10 -5.82
C GLU A 434 -6.70 -5.49 -5.48
N LEU A 435 -6.23 -5.26 -4.24
CA LEU A 435 -4.84 -5.49 -3.82
C LEU A 435 -4.35 -6.93 -4.04
N PRO A 436 -5.13 -7.98 -3.73
CA PRO A 436 -4.75 -9.35 -4.05
C PRO A 436 -4.46 -9.60 -5.54
N TYR A 437 -5.09 -8.83 -6.44
CA TYR A 437 -4.88 -8.93 -7.89
C TYR A 437 -3.66 -8.11 -8.35
N VAL A 438 -3.40 -6.97 -7.71
CA VAL A 438 -2.24 -6.11 -8.02
C VAL A 438 -0.94 -6.78 -7.65
N PHE A 439 -0.91 -7.51 -6.54
CA PHE A 439 0.28 -8.20 -6.05
C PHE A 439 0.30 -9.70 -6.39
N ASP A 440 -0.79 -10.25 -6.97
CA ASP A 440 -0.97 -11.69 -7.19
C ASP A 440 -0.76 -12.48 -5.88
N ARG A 441 -1.37 -11.97 -4.81
CA ARG A 441 -1.27 -12.54 -3.45
C ARG A 441 -2.67 -12.69 -2.88
N HIS A 442 -3.26 -13.83 -3.20
CA HIS A 442 -4.55 -14.22 -2.67
C HIS A 442 -4.32 -14.99 -1.38
N ASP A 443 -4.74 -14.42 -0.25
CA ASP A 443 -4.64 -15.09 1.05
C ASP A 443 -5.40 -16.42 1.03
N ASP A 444 -4.94 -17.40 1.79
CA ASP A 444 -5.54 -18.75 1.85
C ASP A 444 -7.03 -18.74 2.28
N TRP A 445 -7.44 -17.69 2.97
CA TRP A 445 -8.83 -17.50 3.39
C TRP A 445 -9.71 -16.81 2.34
N LEU A 446 -9.13 -16.25 1.27
CA LEU A 446 -9.85 -15.61 0.17
C LEU A 446 -10.26 -16.66 -0.88
N PRO A 447 -11.56 -16.91 -1.11
CA PRO A 447 -11.98 -17.80 -2.16
C PRO A 447 -11.54 -17.26 -3.53
N SER A 448 -10.87 -18.08 -4.29
CA SER A 448 -10.43 -17.78 -5.65
C SER A 448 -11.04 -18.76 -6.66
N SER A 449 -11.22 -18.28 -7.86
CA SER A 449 -11.72 -19.05 -9.00
C SER A 449 -10.87 -18.76 -10.24
N LYS A 450 -11.05 -19.54 -11.30
CA LYS A 450 -10.35 -19.24 -12.57
C LYS A 450 -10.59 -17.80 -13.08
N VAL A 451 -11.75 -17.22 -12.80
CA VAL A 451 -12.04 -15.82 -13.16
C VAL A 451 -11.08 -14.88 -12.41
N ASP A 452 -10.80 -15.16 -11.13
CA ASP A 452 -9.89 -14.36 -10.33
C ASP A 452 -8.44 -14.49 -10.83
N ASP A 453 -8.02 -15.69 -11.24
CA ASP A 453 -6.68 -15.93 -11.83
C ASP A 453 -6.52 -15.17 -13.16
N ASP A 454 -7.53 -15.28 -14.07
CA ASP A 454 -7.51 -14.60 -15.37
C ASP A 454 -7.51 -13.07 -15.18
N LEU A 455 -8.30 -12.55 -14.25
CA LEU A 455 -8.36 -11.12 -13.93
C LEU A 455 -7.05 -10.62 -13.33
N THR A 456 -6.43 -11.40 -12.44
CA THR A 456 -5.11 -11.11 -11.86
C THR A 456 -4.07 -10.93 -12.96
N ALA A 457 -4.01 -11.83 -13.94
CA ALA A 457 -3.07 -11.73 -15.04
C ALA A 457 -3.23 -10.41 -15.83
N VAL A 458 -4.47 -10.02 -16.10
CA VAL A 458 -4.80 -8.76 -16.82
C VAL A 458 -4.43 -7.53 -16.00
N ILE A 459 -4.75 -7.50 -14.70
CA ILE A 459 -4.42 -6.39 -13.81
C ILE A 459 -2.90 -6.25 -13.66
N LEU A 460 -2.19 -7.35 -13.45
CA LEU A 460 -0.73 -7.34 -13.41
C LEU A 460 -0.11 -6.77 -14.69
N ASP A 461 -0.63 -7.14 -15.88
CA ASP A 461 -0.15 -6.57 -17.15
C ASP A 461 -0.31 -5.05 -17.18
N TYR A 462 -1.47 -4.52 -16.78
CA TYR A 462 -1.72 -3.09 -16.77
C TYR A 462 -0.84 -2.35 -15.78
N TRP A 463 -0.75 -2.82 -14.53
CA TRP A 463 0.08 -2.19 -13.49
C TRP A 463 1.55 -2.23 -13.86
N THR A 464 2.08 -3.39 -14.26
CA THR A 464 3.50 -3.51 -14.64
C THR A 464 3.83 -2.72 -15.91
N SER A 465 2.94 -2.66 -16.91
CA SER A 465 3.20 -1.81 -18.08
C SER A 465 3.14 -0.32 -17.73
N PHE A 466 2.28 0.10 -16.80
CA PHE A 466 2.31 1.47 -16.29
C PHE A 466 3.63 1.77 -15.60
N ILE A 467 4.06 0.93 -14.66
CA ILE A 467 5.32 1.08 -13.93
C ILE A 467 6.53 1.09 -14.87
N THR A 468 6.53 0.23 -15.90
CA THR A 468 7.68 0.07 -16.80
C THR A 468 7.71 1.07 -17.94
N LYS A 469 6.54 1.55 -18.42
CA LYS A 469 6.40 2.33 -19.67
C LYS A 469 5.63 3.64 -19.49
N GLY A 470 5.17 3.97 -18.27
CA GLY A 470 4.39 5.16 -17.96
C GLY A 470 2.97 5.15 -18.55
N ARG A 471 2.48 4.00 -19.01
CA ARG A 471 1.12 3.83 -19.58
C ARG A 471 0.63 2.40 -19.40
N PRO A 472 -0.64 2.18 -19.00
CA PRO A 472 -1.17 0.84 -18.82
C PRO A 472 -1.51 0.20 -20.18
N ARG A 473 -1.07 -1.04 -20.35
CA ARG A 473 -1.36 -1.88 -21.51
C ARG A 473 -1.38 -3.35 -21.10
N SER A 474 -2.32 -4.11 -21.64
CA SER A 474 -2.36 -5.56 -21.59
C SER A 474 -2.66 -6.11 -22.98
N ASP A 475 -2.02 -7.19 -23.35
CA ASP A 475 -2.32 -7.86 -24.63
C ASP A 475 -3.66 -8.60 -24.57
N GLN A 476 -4.10 -9.03 -23.40
CA GLN A 476 -5.40 -9.67 -23.16
C GLN A 476 -6.53 -8.64 -23.00
N GLY A 477 -6.26 -7.54 -22.25
CA GLY A 477 -7.25 -6.50 -21.95
C GLY A 477 -7.32 -5.39 -23.00
N GLY A 478 -6.36 -5.30 -23.91
CA GLY A 478 -6.28 -4.25 -24.95
C GLY A 478 -5.71 -2.92 -24.45
N PRO A 479 -5.76 -1.87 -25.27
CA PRO A 479 -5.26 -0.55 -24.93
C PRO A 479 -6.23 0.14 -23.97
N TRP A 480 -5.66 0.72 -22.89
CA TRP A 480 -6.43 1.53 -21.95
C TRP A 480 -6.33 3.01 -22.35
N PRO A 481 -7.44 3.66 -22.74
CA PRO A 481 -7.42 5.07 -23.17
C PRO A 481 -7.21 5.99 -21.96
N THR A 482 -6.57 7.15 -22.18
CA THR A 482 -6.48 8.20 -21.17
C THR A 482 -7.87 8.77 -20.84
N TRP A 483 -8.01 9.31 -19.65
CA TRP A 483 -9.28 9.87 -19.16
C TRP A 483 -9.80 11.01 -20.08
N SER A 484 -8.95 11.97 -20.44
CA SER A 484 -9.34 13.12 -21.30
C SER A 484 -9.81 12.70 -22.68
N SER A 485 -9.21 11.65 -23.24
CA SER A 485 -9.50 11.26 -24.64
C SER A 485 -10.91 10.70 -24.83
N THR A 486 -11.44 9.98 -23.84
CA THR A 486 -12.71 9.25 -23.96
C THR A 486 -13.61 9.36 -22.75
N GLN A 487 -13.08 9.78 -21.59
CA GLN A 487 -13.72 9.71 -20.28
C GLN A 487 -14.23 8.30 -19.95
N GLN A 488 -13.51 7.30 -20.44
CA GLN A 488 -13.78 5.90 -20.17
C GLN A 488 -12.97 5.40 -18.98
N THR A 489 -13.62 4.55 -18.22
CA THR A 489 -13.06 3.86 -17.06
C THR A 489 -12.83 2.40 -17.43
N ALA A 490 -11.67 1.85 -17.06
CA ALA A 490 -11.48 0.40 -17.08
C ALA A 490 -12.26 -0.22 -15.93
N VAL A 491 -13.24 -1.03 -16.24
CA VAL A 491 -14.04 -1.74 -15.23
C VAL A 491 -13.57 -3.18 -15.16
N PHE A 492 -13.05 -3.56 -14.00
CA PHE A 492 -12.57 -4.90 -13.70
C PHE A 492 -13.65 -5.69 -12.94
N ASN A 493 -14.22 -6.71 -13.59
CA ASN A 493 -15.20 -7.63 -13.00
C ASN A 493 -14.82 -9.09 -13.37
N ASP A 494 -15.58 -9.78 -14.20
CA ASP A 494 -15.20 -11.10 -14.73
C ASP A 494 -14.16 -11.01 -15.87
N GLY A 495 -13.71 -9.83 -16.18
CA GLY A 495 -12.72 -9.42 -17.15
C GLY A 495 -12.60 -7.91 -17.14
N VAL A 496 -12.01 -7.31 -18.18
CA VAL A 496 -11.90 -5.85 -18.32
C VAL A 496 -12.81 -5.34 -19.42
N SER A 497 -13.46 -4.21 -19.17
CA SER A 497 -14.22 -3.47 -20.19
C SER A 497 -13.99 -1.96 -20.03
N PHE A 498 -14.05 -1.22 -21.15
CA PHE A 498 -13.89 0.23 -21.15
C PHE A 498 -15.23 0.88 -21.43
N LYS A 499 -15.74 1.64 -20.46
CA LYS A 499 -17.04 2.32 -20.56
C LYS A 499 -17.06 3.60 -19.73
N ALA A 500 -18.05 4.46 -19.98
CA ALA A 500 -18.29 5.58 -19.09
C ALA A 500 -18.49 5.09 -17.64
N HIS A 501 -17.93 5.81 -16.67
CA HIS A 501 -18.10 5.43 -15.27
C HIS A 501 -19.59 5.40 -14.91
N PRO A 502 -20.13 4.31 -14.33
CA PRO A 502 -21.57 4.18 -14.05
C PRO A 502 -22.10 5.31 -13.15
N ASP A 503 -21.32 5.76 -12.18
CA ASP A 503 -21.72 6.78 -11.20
C ASP A 503 -21.25 8.20 -11.56
N ARG A 504 -20.81 8.44 -12.80
CA ARG A 504 -20.36 9.75 -13.25
C ARG A 504 -21.43 10.84 -13.08
N GLU A 505 -22.70 10.50 -13.34
CA GLU A 505 -23.80 11.43 -13.18
C GLU A 505 -24.02 11.79 -11.70
N LEU A 506 -23.87 10.82 -10.79
CA LEU A 506 -23.90 11.09 -9.36
C LEU A 506 -22.82 12.10 -8.96
N CYS A 507 -21.59 11.93 -9.46
CA CYS A 507 -20.52 12.88 -9.18
C CYS A 507 -20.84 14.28 -9.75
N ARG A 508 -21.44 14.37 -10.95
CA ARG A 508 -21.90 15.66 -11.48
C ARG A 508 -22.92 16.32 -10.56
N LEU A 509 -23.91 15.57 -10.07
CA LEU A 509 -24.92 16.09 -9.14
C LEU A 509 -24.33 16.54 -7.79
N LEU A 510 -23.26 15.87 -7.32
CA LEU A 510 -22.62 16.19 -6.04
C LEU A 510 -21.64 17.37 -6.13
N MET A 511 -21.05 17.63 -7.31
CA MET A 511 -19.98 18.60 -7.52
C MET A 511 -20.43 19.88 -8.23
N ASP A 512 -21.62 19.93 -8.83
CA ASP A 512 -22.22 21.15 -9.37
C ASP A 512 -22.51 22.13 -8.20
N ARG A 513 -21.50 22.94 -7.83
CA ARG A 513 -21.56 23.97 -6.78
C ARG A 513 -21.89 25.33 -7.38
#